data_d3b41caffd4148f6115920a0b088affc
#
_entry.id   d3b41caffd4148f6115920a0b088affc
#
_cell.length_a   1.000
_cell.length_b   1.000
_cell.length_c   1.000
_cell.angle_alpha   90.00
_cell.angle_beta   90.00
_cell.angle_gamma   90.00
#
_symmetry.space_group_name_H-M   'P 1'
#
loop_
_entity.id
_entity.type
_entity.pdbx_description
1 polymer ?
#
loop_
_entity_poly.entity_id
_entity_poly.type
_entity_poly.pdbx_seq_one_letter_code
_entity_poly.pdbx_strand_id
1 'polypeptide(L)'
;MYSARASIRLRPTRARRSFSTSATRASAVAEVKAARAYCLGLLRTFDSPSHVLQAFIPASSRDAYLAIRAFNIDIARVADSVSNPTVGAMRMQFWRDTIDRTLRGLPPKEPVAVLLAHALESLEARGVRKLSRGWFFRVIAAREQYLSNPPYPNLAALETYAENTYSTLLYLTLSALPLSSITADHIASHIGKATGIAAVLRGLPLLAFPPPPNHHSNPSGLGDLPPGGSRQGAVTLPLDVMAEAGVRDEDVFRLGGEAEGLRDAVFTVATRANDHLITAREMLRNIQAGKDAGHDFEHQGEEGHEMHEYGDHEKAVTAAQEEVERGFGVLMPA
;
A
#
# COMPACT_ATOMS: atom_id res chain seq x y z
N MET A 1 24.45 44.43 76.84
CA MET A 1 24.82 44.67 75.46
C MET A 1 25.05 43.31 74.77
N TYR A 2 24.06 42.79 74.09
CA TYR A 2 24.16 41.53 73.33
C TYR A 2 23.98 41.84 71.82
N SER A 3 25.03 41.61 71.07
CA SER A 3 25.07 41.78 69.63
C SER A 3 24.56 40.50 68.96
N ALA A 4 23.43 40.58 68.25
CA ALA A 4 22.90 39.46 67.43
C ALA A 4 23.59 39.45 66.07
N ARG A 5 24.33 38.38 65.79
CA ARG A 5 24.83 38.07 64.42
C ARG A 5 23.78 37.35 63.61
N ALA A 6 23.28 38.00 62.58
CA ALA A 6 22.41 37.40 61.60
C ALA A 6 23.20 36.49 60.65
N SER A 7 22.88 35.19 60.66
CA SER A 7 23.47 34.20 59.72
C SER A 7 22.59 34.16 58.44
N ILE A 8 23.11 34.67 57.34
CA ILE A 8 22.48 34.56 56.04
C ILE A 8 22.73 33.12 55.52
N ARG A 9 21.69 32.29 55.50
CA ARG A 9 21.70 30.98 54.82
C ARG A 9 21.43 31.19 53.34
N LEU A 10 22.46 31.05 52.52
CA LEU A 10 22.33 30.94 51.08
C LEU A 10 21.63 29.60 50.73
N ARG A 11 20.43 29.67 50.17
CA ARG A 11 19.77 28.48 49.58
C ARG A 11 20.46 28.12 48.29
N PRO A 12 20.83 26.85 48.07
CA PRO A 12 21.40 26.43 46.80
C PRO A 12 20.30 26.51 45.74
N THR A 13 20.50 27.33 44.73
CA THR A 13 19.68 27.38 43.52
C THR A 13 19.85 26.05 42.77
N ARG A 14 18.78 25.24 42.78
CA ARG A 14 18.70 24.01 42.00
C ARG A 14 18.80 24.39 40.55
N ALA A 15 19.95 24.20 39.91
CA ALA A 15 20.11 24.29 38.47
C ALA A 15 19.15 23.27 37.83
N ARG A 16 18.08 23.75 37.18
CA ARG A 16 17.15 22.92 36.47
C ARG A 16 17.87 22.26 35.30
N ARG A 17 17.86 20.94 35.29
CA ARG A 17 18.31 20.09 34.19
C ARG A 17 17.54 20.40 32.91
N SER A 18 18.01 21.31 32.07
CA SER A 18 17.52 21.56 30.73
C SER A 18 18.16 20.63 29.66
N PHE A 19 19.10 19.77 30.08
CA PHE A 19 19.82 18.88 29.16
C PHE A 19 19.05 17.63 28.73
N SER A 20 17.99 17.24 29.44
CA SER A 20 17.26 16.00 29.16
C SER A 20 16.35 16.11 27.92
N THR A 21 15.76 17.26 27.65
CA THR A 21 14.80 17.43 26.54
C THR A 21 15.46 17.55 25.16
N SER A 22 16.65 18.14 25.08
CA SER A 22 17.36 18.29 23.79
C SER A 22 17.97 16.97 23.32
N ALA A 23 18.54 16.17 24.22
CA ALA A 23 19.10 14.86 23.88
C ALA A 23 18.00 13.87 23.42
N THR A 24 16.84 13.87 24.09
CA THR A 24 15.70 13.03 23.71
C THR A 24 15.13 13.43 22.33
N ARG A 25 15.07 14.72 22.05
CA ARG A 25 14.62 15.25 20.75
C ARG A 25 15.61 14.92 19.63
N ALA A 26 16.91 15.02 19.89
CA ALA A 26 17.95 14.65 18.93
C ALA A 26 17.91 13.15 18.61
N SER A 27 17.68 12.30 19.62
CA SER A 27 17.48 10.85 19.45
C SER A 27 16.27 10.53 18.60
N ALA A 28 15.11 11.17 18.83
CA ALA A 28 13.90 10.96 18.05
C ALA A 28 14.08 11.37 16.58
N VAL A 29 14.75 12.49 16.31
CA VAL A 29 15.06 12.93 14.94
C VAL A 29 15.98 11.93 14.23
N ALA A 30 16.97 11.38 14.93
CA ALA A 30 17.88 10.37 14.37
C ALA A 30 17.13 9.06 14.05
N GLU A 31 16.19 8.66 14.91
CA GLU A 31 15.37 7.47 14.72
C GLU A 31 14.46 7.61 13.49
N VAL A 32 13.77 8.75 13.32
CA VAL A 32 12.95 9.03 12.13
C VAL A 32 13.82 9.06 10.85
N LYS A 33 15.01 9.64 10.90
CA LYS A 33 15.93 9.64 9.76
C LYS A 33 16.36 8.22 9.37
N ALA A 34 16.65 7.37 10.34
CA ALA A 34 17.00 5.96 10.11
C ALA A 34 15.80 5.19 9.53
N ALA A 35 14.60 5.39 10.08
CA ALA A 35 13.35 4.80 9.59
C ALA A 35 13.05 5.20 8.13
N ARG A 36 13.21 6.48 7.79
CA ARG A 36 13.06 6.97 6.41
C ARG A 36 14.07 6.32 5.47
N ALA A 37 15.33 6.22 5.87
CA ALA A 37 16.37 5.56 5.07
C ALA A 37 16.05 4.08 4.84
N TYR A 38 15.54 3.37 5.85
CA TYR A 38 15.09 1.99 5.76
C TYR A 38 13.94 1.84 4.75
N CYS A 39 12.87 2.64 4.87
CA CYS A 39 11.74 2.60 3.95
C CYS A 39 12.16 2.91 2.51
N LEU A 40 13.02 3.91 2.29
CA LEU A 40 13.59 4.20 0.97
C LEU A 40 14.39 3.03 0.41
N GLY A 41 15.17 2.35 1.25
CA GLY A 41 15.92 1.15 0.89
C GLY A 41 15.00 0.02 0.45
N LEU A 42 13.90 -0.22 1.18
CA LEU A 42 12.87 -1.21 0.79
C LEU A 42 12.26 -0.89 -0.58
N LEU A 43 11.81 0.35 -0.79
CA LEU A 43 11.23 0.75 -2.07
C LEU A 43 12.24 0.58 -3.21
N ARG A 44 13.47 1.02 -3.02
CA ARG A 44 14.52 0.90 -4.04
C ARG A 44 14.76 -0.54 -4.46
N THR A 45 14.70 -1.48 -3.51
CA THR A 45 15.01 -2.89 -3.75
C THR A 45 13.81 -3.66 -4.31
N PHE A 46 12.60 -3.40 -3.82
CA PHE A 46 11.44 -4.26 -4.06
C PHE A 46 10.28 -3.56 -4.78
N ASP A 47 10.27 -2.22 -4.86
CA ASP A 47 9.23 -1.43 -5.52
C ASP A 47 9.86 -0.21 -6.20
N SER A 48 10.71 -0.46 -7.19
CA SER A 48 11.40 0.58 -7.94
C SER A 48 10.46 1.64 -8.56
N PRO A 49 9.28 1.30 -9.11
CA PRO A 49 8.33 2.30 -9.57
C PRO A 49 7.89 3.27 -8.47
N SER A 50 7.53 2.77 -7.30
CA SER A 50 7.16 3.62 -6.17
C SER A 50 8.33 4.43 -5.63
N HIS A 51 9.55 3.89 -5.71
CA HIS A 51 10.76 4.65 -5.37
C HIS A 51 10.96 5.86 -6.29
N VAL A 52 10.69 5.74 -7.59
CA VAL A 52 10.75 6.87 -8.53
C VAL A 52 9.61 7.85 -8.27
N LEU A 53 8.38 7.36 -8.13
CA LEU A 53 7.19 8.18 -7.92
C LEU A 53 7.24 9.02 -6.63
N GLN A 54 7.99 8.60 -5.61
CA GLN A 54 8.12 9.39 -4.37
C GLN A 54 8.70 10.79 -4.61
N ALA A 55 9.44 11.01 -5.69
CA ALA A 55 9.99 12.31 -6.04
C ALA A 55 8.88 13.33 -6.40
N PHE A 56 7.76 12.86 -6.93
CA PHE A 56 6.60 13.68 -7.30
C PHE A 56 5.63 13.91 -6.13
N ILE A 57 5.77 13.18 -5.03
CA ILE A 57 4.94 13.37 -3.84
C ILE A 57 5.41 14.61 -3.09
N PRO A 58 4.50 15.52 -2.70
CA PRO A 58 4.83 16.70 -1.91
C PRO A 58 5.63 16.34 -0.66
N ALA A 59 6.64 17.13 -0.33
CA ALA A 59 7.53 16.88 0.80
C ALA A 59 6.75 16.65 2.11
N SER A 60 5.65 17.35 2.28
CA SER A 60 4.77 17.27 3.45
C SER A 60 4.01 15.93 3.59
N SER A 61 3.82 15.18 2.50
CA SER A 61 3.11 13.88 2.49
C SER A 61 4.04 12.72 2.13
N ARG A 62 5.30 13.01 1.83
CA ARG A 62 6.28 12.01 1.35
C ARG A 62 6.56 10.92 2.38
N ASP A 63 6.67 11.27 3.67
CA ASP A 63 6.90 10.28 4.72
C ASP A 63 5.71 9.32 4.87
N ALA A 64 4.47 9.82 4.73
CA ALA A 64 3.28 8.98 4.72
C ALA A 64 3.30 8.02 3.53
N TYR A 65 3.60 8.51 2.33
CA TYR A 65 3.74 7.70 1.14
C TYR A 65 4.78 6.59 1.31
N LEU A 66 5.98 6.95 1.79
CA LEU A 66 7.07 5.99 2.01
C LEU A 66 6.67 4.91 3.02
N ALA A 67 6.04 5.29 4.13
CA ALA A 67 5.59 4.34 5.15
C ALA A 67 4.50 3.40 4.62
N ILE A 68 3.51 3.92 3.87
CA ILE A 68 2.43 3.12 3.26
C ILE A 68 3.00 2.12 2.26
N ARG A 69 3.93 2.55 1.39
CA ARG A 69 4.54 1.67 0.40
C ARG A 69 5.46 0.62 1.03
N ALA A 70 6.26 1.00 2.04
CA ALA A 70 7.10 0.07 2.79
C ALA A 70 6.25 -0.98 3.54
N PHE A 71 5.18 -0.55 4.20
CA PHE A 71 4.19 -1.47 4.80
C PHE A 71 3.67 -2.48 3.78
N ASN A 72 3.27 -2.03 2.59
CA ASN A 72 2.80 -2.95 1.54
C ASN A 72 3.87 -3.95 1.12
N ILE A 73 5.13 -3.53 0.98
CA ILE A 73 6.23 -4.43 0.62
C ILE A 73 6.38 -5.52 1.68
N ASP A 74 6.39 -5.16 2.95
CA ASP A 74 6.60 -6.11 4.04
C ASP A 74 5.47 -7.14 4.12
N ILE A 75 4.21 -6.73 4.01
CA ILE A 75 3.08 -7.67 4.03
C ILE A 75 2.97 -8.50 2.76
N ALA A 76 3.30 -7.94 1.58
CA ALA A 76 3.29 -8.67 0.31
C ALA A 76 4.32 -9.80 0.30
N ARG A 77 5.48 -9.58 0.93
CA ARG A 77 6.58 -10.55 1.00
C ARG A 77 6.40 -11.62 2.06
N VAL A 78 5.35 -11.55 2.90
CA VAL A 78 5.10 -12.59 3.90
C VAL A 78 4.93 -13.96 3.24
N ALA A 79 4.14 -14.05 2.16
CA ALA A 79 3.93 -15.30 1.44
C ALA A 79 5.25 -15.94 0.94
N ASP A 80 6.21 -15.10 0.51
CA ASP A 80 7.50 -15.58 -0.02
C ASP A 80 8.49 -15.96 1.08
N SER A 81 8.33 -15.40 2.27
CA SER A 81 9.29 -15.49 3.38
C SER A 81 8.92 -16.54 4.44
N VAL A 82 7.77 -17.21 4.30
CA VAL A 82 7.32 -18.24 5.25
C VAL A 82 7.09 -19.56 4.54
N SER A 83 7.47 -20.65 5.20
CA SER A 83 7.21 -22.02 4.74
C SER A 83 5.90 -22.58 5.30
N ASN A 84 5.33 -21.94 6.34
CA ASN A 84 4.14 -22.40 7.04
C ASN A 84 3.09 -21.28 7.07
N PRO A 85 1.86 -21.54 6.61
CA PRO A 85 0.76 -20.57 6.63
C PRO A 85 0.47 -20.01 8.04
N THR A 86 0.65 -20.80 9.09
CA THR A 86 0.46 -20.34 10.49
C THR A 86 1.45 -19.22 10.84
N VAL A 87 2.73 -19.36 10.45
CA VAL A 87 3.74 -18.32 10.66
C VAL A 87 3.37 -17.07 9.85
N GLY A 88 2.85 -17.24 8.63
CA GLY A 88 2.32 -16.16 7.82
C GLY A 88 1.18 -15.40 8.52
N ALA A 89 0.20 -16.12 9.04
CA ALA A 89 -0.91 -15.52 9.81
C ALA A 89 -0.42 -14.77 11.05
N MET A 90 0.58 -15.30 11.77
CA MET A 90 1.20 -14.60 12.91
C MET A 90 1.88 -13.29 12.49
N ARG A 91 2.55 -13.25 11.33
CA ARG A 91 3.14 -12.02 10.77
C ARG A 91 2.06 -11.01 10.35
N MET A 92 0.94 -11.47 9.80
CA MET A 92 -0.19 -10.60 9.49
C MET A 92 -0.82 -10.02 10.77
N GLN A 93 -0.93 -10.83 11.83
CA GLN A 93 -1.39 -10.34 13.14
C GLN A 93 -0.42 -9.33 13.74
N PHE A 94 0.90 -9.56 13.66
CA PHE A 94 1.90 -8.57 14.07
C PHE A 94 1.69 -7.21 13.39
N TRP A 95 1.38 -7.20 12.08
CA TRP A 95 1.11 -5.97 11.38
C TRP A 95 -0.20 -5.31 11.79
N ARG A 96 -1.26 -6.08 12.08
CA ARG A 96 -2.50 -5.52 12.67
C ARG A 96 -2.23 -4.81 13.98
N ASP A 97 -1.50 -5.45 14.88
CA ASP A 97 -1.14 -4.88 16.18
C ASP A 97 -0.22 -3.65 16.03
N THR A 98 0.72 -3.71 15.12
CA THR A 98 1.65 -2.61 14.81
C THR A 98 0.90 -1.39 14.30
N ILE A 99 0.02 -1.54 13.32
CA ILE A 99 -0.80 -0.44 12.78
C ILE A 99 -1.74 0.12 13.85
N ASP A 100 -2.42 -0.73 14.59
CA ASP A 100 -3.35 -0.29 15.65
C ASP A 100 -2.64 0.54 16.73
N ARG A 101 -1.49 0.08 17.21
CA ARG A 101 -0.65 0.81 18.17
C ARG A 101 -0.14 2.13 17.59
N THR A 102 0.33 2.14 16.35
CA THR A 102 0.85 3.32 15.67
C THR A 102 -0.21 4.40 15.53
N LEU A 103 -1.43 4.02 15.11
CA LEU A 103 -2.57 4.94 14.98
C LEU A 103 -3.06 5.51 16.32
N ARG A 104 -2.76 4.83 17.44
CA ARG A 104 -3.00 5.31 18.82
C ARG A 104 -1.86 6.17 19.38
N GLY A 105 -0.81 6.45 18.61
CA GLY A 105 0.35 7.22 19.05
C GLY A 105 1.35 6.42 19.91
N LEU A 106 1.32 5.09 19.87
CA LEU A 106 2.18 4.19 20.59
C LEU A 106 2.96 3.25 19.63
N PRO A 107 3.72 3.80 18.67
CA PRO A 107 4.40 2.99 17.66
C PRO A 107 5.40 2.02 18.31
N PRO A 108 5.47 0.76 17.86
CA PRO A 108 6.58 -0.11 18.22
C PRO A 108 7.89 0.40 17.59
N LYS A 109 9.03 -0.12 18.06
CA LYS A 109 10.37 0.19 17.51
C LYS A 109 10.60 -0.56 16.18
N GLU A 110 9.70 -0.42 15.26
CA GLU A 110 9.74 -0.98 13.92
C GLU A 110 9.85 0.21 12.95
N PRO A 111 10.78 0.20 11.98
CA PRO A 111 11.06 1.39 11.17
C PRO A 111 9.87 1.94 10.40
N VAL A 112 9.01 1.08 9.82
CA VAL A 112 7.82 1.52 9.10
C VAL A 112 6.81 2.16 10.06
N ALA A 113 6.63 1.59 11.25
CA ALA A 113 5.75 2.14 12.29
C ALA A 113 6.24 3.50 12.81
N VAL A 114 7.56 3.63 13.01
CA VAL A 114 8.19 4.90 13.43
C VAL A 114 7.97 5.99 12.37
N LEU A 115 8.21 5.67 11.10
CA LEU A 115 8.00 6.64 10.01
C LEU A 115 6.53 6.99 9.84
N LEU A 116 5.63 6.00 9.95
CA LEU A 116 4.19 6.21 9.88
C LEU A 116 3.70 7.11 11.03
N ALA A 117 4.16 6.88 12.25
CA ALA A 117 3.80 7.72 13.40
C ALA A 117 4.23 9.17 13.18
N HIS A 118 5.48 9.40 12.76
CA HIS A 118 5.97 10.73 12.42
C HIS A 118 5.14 11.40 11.30
N ALA A 119 4.76 10.64 10.28
CA ALA A 119 3.91 11.12 9.20
C ALA A 119 2.52 11.52 9.72
N LEU A 120 1.91 10.71 10.59
CA LEU A 120 0.60 11.00 11.19
C LEU A 120 0.62 12.29 12.02
N GLU A 121 1.65 12.50 12.84
CA GLU A 121 1.84 13.75 13.60
C GLU A 121 1.95 14.96 12.66
N SER A 122 2.70 14.82 11.56
CA SER A 122 2.82 15.87 10.54
C SER A 122 1.52 16.15 9.81
N LEU A 123 0.72 15.13 9.50
CA LEU A 123 -0.60 15.27 8.87
C LEU A 123 -1.59 15.97 9.83
N GLU A 124 -1.63 15.54 11.09
CA GLU A 124 -2.50 16.13 12.12
C GLU A 124 -2.17 17.61 12.37
N ALA A 125 -0.88 17.96 12.43
CA ALA A 125 -0.44 19.35 12.59
C ALA A 125 -0.88 20.27 11.44
N ARG A 126 -1.19 19.71 10.27
CA ARG A 126 -1.69 20.42 9.09
C ARG A 126 -3.22 20.35 8.92
N GLY A 127 -3.93 19.73 9.87
CA GLY A 127 -5.37 19.55 9.80
C GLY A 127 -5.84 18.52 8.76
N VAL A 128 -4.93 17.68 8.24
CA VAL A 128 -5.30 16.60 7.32
C VAL A 128 -5.96 15.47 8.08
N ARG A 129 -6.99 14.84 7.48
CA ARG A 129 -7.72 13.73 8.10
C ARG A 129 -6.77 12.57 8.45
N LYS A 130 -7.08 11.88 9.55
CA LYS A 130 -6.32 10.68 9.94
C LYS A 130 -6.47 9.58 8.87
N LEU A 131 -5.38 8.88 8.61
CA LEU A 131 -5.41 7.71 7.73
C LEU A 131 -6.34 6.63 8.30
N SER A 132 -7.12 6.00 7.43
CA SER A 132 -8.11 5.01 7.84
C SER A 132 -7.45 3.71 8.31
N ARG A 133 -7.70 3.33 9.58
CA ARG A 133 -7.34 2.01 10.12
C ARG A 133 -7.95 0.87 9.29
N GLY A 134 -9.19 1.05 8.85
CA GLY A 134 -9.92 0.07 8.06
C GLY A 134 -9.22 -0.28 6.75
N TRP A 135 -8.62 0.70 6.08
CA TRP A 135 -7.90 0.46 4.85
C TRP A 135 -6.60 -0.33 5.05
N PHE A 136 -5.82 -0.06 6.08
CA PHE A 136 -4.67 -0.92 6.42
C PHE A 136 -5.09 -2.36 6.68
N PHE A 137 -6.18 -2.55 7.44
CA PHE A 137 -6.68 -3.88 7.78
C PHE A 137 -7.25 -4.61 6.57
N ARG A 138 -7.87 -3.89 5.62
CA ARG A 138 -8.35 -4.43 4.35
C ARG A 138 -7.19 -5.01 3.54
N VAL A 139 -6.08 -4.27 3.41
CA VAL A 139 -4.88 -4.77 2.70
C VAL A 139 -4.32 -6.00 3.39
N ILE A 140 -4.20 -6.01 4.73
CA ILE A 140 -3.72 -7.18 5.48
C ILE A 140 -4.62 -8.38 5.26
N ALA A 141 -5.95 -8.22 5.36
CA ALA A 141 -6.91 -9.31 5.20
C ALA A 141 -6.86 -9.91 3.79
N ALA A 142 -6.79 -9.07 2.75
CA ALA A 142 -6.66 -9.54 1.38
C ALA A 142 -5.36 -10.32 1.15
N ARG A 143 -4.24 -9.86 1.68
CA ARG A 143 -2.95 -10.58 1.58
C ARG A 143 -2.95 -11.88 2.36
N GLU A 144 -3.60 -11.91 3.54
CA GLU A 144 -3.71 -13.12 4.36
C GLU A 144 -4.53 -14.22 3.68
N GLN A 145 -5.62 -13.85 3.01
CA GLN A 145 -6.46 -14.79 2.26
C GLN A 145 -5.67 -15.53 1.17
N TYR A 146 -4.66 -14.88 0.59
CA TYR A 146 -3.86 -15.44 -0.51
C TYR A 146 -2.43 -15.82 -0.09
N LEU A 147 -2.17 -16.07 1.19
CA LEU A 147 -0.84 -16.45 1.71
C LEU A 147 -0.25 -17.71 1.07
N SER A 148 -1.10 -18.67 0.70
CA SER A 148 -0.68 -19.92 0.06
C SER A 148 -0.76 -19.89 -1.44
N ASN A 149 -0.94 -18.71 -2.05
CA ASN A 149 -1.12 -18.50 -3.48
C ASN A 149 -2.22 -19.40 -4.10
N PRO A 150 -3.43 -19.53 -3.49
CA PRO A 150 -4.51 -20.24 -4.13
C PRO A 150 -4.91 -19.50 -5.43
N PRO A 151 -5.41 -20.19 -6.45
CA PRO A 151 -5.97 -19.55 -7.62
C PRO A 151 -7.19 -18.71 -7.24
N TYR A 152 -7.48 -17.66 -8.01
CA TYR A 152 -8.68 -16.88 -7.80
C TYR A 152 -9.90 -17.68 -8.31
N PRO A 153 -11.02 -17.75 -7.55
CA PRO A 153 -12.21 -18.49 -7.99
C PRO A 153 -12.76 -18.02 -9.35
N ASN A 154 -12.70 -16.72 -9.59
CA ASN A 154 -13.16 -16.09 -10.83
C ASN A 154 -12.47 -14.73 -11.02
N LEU A 155 -12.71 -14.11 -12.18
CA LEU A 155 -12.14 -12.81 -12.52
C LEU A 155 -12.56 -11.70 -11.54
N ALA A 156 -13.81 -11.71 -11.07
CA ALA A 156 -14.30 -10.75 -10.07
C ALA A 156 -13.57 -10.87 -8.72
N ALA A 157 -13.18 -12.07 -8.32
CA ALA A 157 -12.38 -12.29 -7.11
C ALA A 157 -10.96 -11.70 -7.25
N LEU A 158 -10.37 -11.78 -8.43
CA LEU A 158 -9.10 -11.13 -8.74
C LEU A 158 -9.22 -9.61 -8.69
N GLU A 159 -10.29 -9.04 -9.25
CA GLU A 159 -10.59 -7.60 -9.16
C GLU A 159 -10.78 -7.15 -7.71
N THR A 160 -11.53 -7.93 -6.93
CA THR A 160 -11.74 -7.67 -5.50
C THR A 160 -10.40 -7.69 -4.73
N TYR A 161 -9.51 -8.63 -5.04
CA TYR A 161 -8.17 -8.64 -4.47
C TYR A 161 -7.37 -7.39 -4.87
N ALA A 162 -7.40 -6.99 -6.13
CA ALA A 162 -6.73 -5.79 -6.63
C ALA A 162 -7.29 -4.52 -5.95
N GLU A 163 -8.61 -4.41 -5.80
CA GLU A 163 -9.28 -3.33 -5.09
C GLU A 163 -8.85 -3.27 -3.62
N ASN A 164 -8.90 -4.40 -2.92
CA ASN A 164 -8.57 -4.48 -1.49
C ASN A 164 -7.07 -4.30 -1.20
N THR A 165 -6.21 -4.38 -2.21
CA THR A 165 -4.77 -4.19 -2.08
C THR A 165 -4.32 -2.90 -2.76
N TYR A 166 -4.24 -2.87 -4.08
CA TYR A 166 -3.64 -1.77 -4.84
C TYR A 166 -4.47 -0.50 -4.83
N SER A 167 -5.79 -0.57 -5.00
CA SER A 167 -6.67 0.60 -4.90
C SER A 167 -6.66 1.16 -3.49
N THR A 168 -6.72 0.29 -2.48
CA THR A 168 -6.67 0.71 -1.07
C THR A 168 -5.36 1.44 -0.71
N LEU A 169 -4.21 1.07 -1.30
CA LEU A 169 -2.96 1.80 -1.13
C LEU A 169 -3.00 3.20 -1.77
N LEU A 170 -3.70 3.34 -2.90
CA LEU A 170 -3.93 4.65 -3.52
C LEU A 170 -4.84 5.51 -2.65
N TYR A 171 -5.93 4.96 -2.09
CA TYR A 171 -6.80 5.68 -1.14
C TYR A 171 -6.04 6.18 0.09
N LEU A 172 -5.16 5.35 0.68
CA LEU A 172 -4.28 5.78 1.76
C LEU A 172 -3.35 6.92 1.33
N THR A 173 -2.84 6.85 0.11
CA THR A 173 -1.97 7.90 -0.44
C THR A 173 -2.72 9.20 -0.66
N LEU A 174 -3.91 9.14 -1.30
CA LEU A 174 -4.78 10.32 -1.52
C LEU A 174 -5.19 10.96 -0.19
N SER A 175 -5.51 10.16 0.83
CA SER A 175 -5.84 10.66 2.17
C SER A 175 -4.68 11.38 2.86
N ALA A 176 -3.43 11.09 2.49
CA ALA A 176 -2.27 11.81 2.98
C ALA A 176 -2.01 13.12 2.23
N LEU A 177 -2.67 13.34 1.09
CA LEU A 177 -2.66 14.59 0.34
C LEU A 177 -3.79 15.50 0.84
N PRO A 178 -3.71 16.81 0.65
CA PRO A 178 -4.82 17.73 0.92
C PRO A 178 -5.89 17.64 -0.18
N LEU A 179 -6.37 16.42 -0.46
CA LEU A 179 -7.33 16.09 -1.50
C LEU A 179 -8.44 15.21 -0.89
N SER A 180 -9.69 15.62 -1.09
CA SER A 180 -10.87 14.89 -0.66
C SER A 180 -11.88 14.92 -1.80
N SER A 181 -11.78 13.99 -2.73
CA SER A 181 -12.61 13.92 -3.92
C SER A 181 -13.04 12.48 -4.16
N ILE A 182 -14.36 12.24 -4.22
CA ILE A 182 -14.94 10.94 -4.55
C ILE A 182 -14.50 10.52 -5.96
N THR A 183 -14.43 11.47 -6.89
CA THR A 183 -13.98 11.23 -8.25
C THR A 183 -12.52 10.78 -8.28
N ALA A 184 -11.64 11.39 -7.47
CA ALA A 184 -10.24 10.94 -7.36
C ALA A 184 -10.15 9.52 -6.78
N ASP A 185 -10.99 9.18 -5.79
CA ASP A 185 -11.06 7.82 -5.25
C ASP A 185 -11.57 6.82 -6.31
N HIS A 186 -12.57 7.20 -7.12
CA HIS A 186 -13.06 6.35 -8.21
C HIS A 186 -12.00 6.09 -9.28
N ILE A 187 -11.29 7.13 -9.73
CA ILE A 187 -10.14 6.98 -10.65
C ILE A 187 -9.06 6.08 -10.02
N ALA A 188 -8.77 6.28 -8.73
CA ALA A 188 -7.80 5.46 -8.01
C ALA A 188 -8.23 3.99 -7.89
N SER A 189 -9.54 3.69 -7.79
CA SER A 189 -10.09 2.33 -7.88
C SER A 189 -9.69 1.67 -9.20
N HIS A 190 -10.01 2.29 -10.32
CA HIS A 190 -9.68 1.74 -11.64
C HIS A 190 -8.16 1.59 -11.85
N ILE A 191 -7.35 2.58 -11.48
CA ILE A 191 -5.89 2.49 -11.57
C ILE A 191 -5.36 1.35 -10.69
N GLY A 192 -5.91 1.19 -9.49
CA GLY A 192 -5.52 0.15 -8.55
C GLY A 192 -5.89 -1.24 -9.04
N LYS A 193 -7.12 -1.43 -9.54
CA LYS A 193 -7.55 -2.70 -10.16
C LYS A 193 -6.64 -3.06 -11.34
N ALA A 194 -6.41 -2.14 -12.28
CA ALA A 194 -5.50 -2.37 -13.41
C ALA A 194 -4.09 -2.77 -12.95
N THR A 195 -3.54 -2.05 -11.96
CA THR A 195 -2.19 -2.30 -11.43
C THR A 195 -2.12 -3.64 -10.70
N GLY A 196 -3.14 -3.98 -9.92
CA GLY A 196 -3.20 -5.22 -9.15
C GLY A 196 -3.30 -6.45 -10.05
N ILE A 197 -4.19 -6.42 -11.05
CA ILE A 197 -4.32 -7.49 -12.04
C ILE A 197 -3.00 -7.66 -12.82
N ALA A 198 -2.42 -6.57 -13.31
CA ALA A 198 -1.13 -6.60 -13.99
C ALA A 198 0.01 -7.13 -13.10
N ALA A 199 -0.02 -6.86 -11.79
CA ALA A 199 0.96 -7.40 -10.86
C ALA A 199 0.84 -8.92 -10.70
N VAL A 200 -0.38 -9.46 -10.64
CA VAL A 200 -0.62 -10.91 -10.60
C VAL A 200 -0.12 -11.58 -11.89
N LEU A 201 -0.43 -11.01 -13.06
CA LEU A 201 0.07 -11.53 -14.34
C LEU A 201 1.60 -11.52 -14.42
N ARG A 202 2.26 -10.45 -13.96
CA ARG A 202 3.73 -10.39 -13.92
C ARG A 202 4.34 -11.39 -12.92
N GLY A 203 3.62 -11.70 -11.86
CA GLY A 203 4.02 -12.68 -10.86
C GLY A 203 3.84 -14.14 -11.30
N LEU A 204 2.94 -14.39 -12.25
CA LEU A 204 2.58 -15.74 -12.69
C LEU A 204 3.77 -16.64 -13.05
N PRO A 205 4.76 -16.22 -13.86
CA PRO A 205 5.90 -17.07 -14.17
C PRO A 205 6.75 -17.42 -12.94
N LEU A 206 6.87 -16.48 -11.99
CA LEU A 206 7.66 -16.67 -10.77
C LEU A 206 6.95 -17.59 -9.77
N LEU A 207 5.63 -17.59 -9.75
CA LEU A 207 4.82 -18.44 -8.89
C LEU A 207 4.68 -19.84 -9.50
N ALA A 208 4.49 -19.95 -10.79
CA ALA A 208 4.41 -21.23 -11.49
C ALA A 208 5.76 -21.99 -11.47
N PHE A 209 6.87 -21.26 -11.60
CA PHE A 209 8.22 -21.81 -11.64
C PHE A 209 9.11 -21.12 -10.60
N PRO A 210 8.90 -21.38 -9.30
CA PRO A 210 9.70 -20.75 -8.27
C PRO A 210 11.18 -21.15 -8.43
N PRO A 211 12.11 -20.16 -8.35
CA PRO A 211 13.54 -20.47 -8.44
C PRO A 211 13.94 -21.39 -7.28
N PRO A 212 14.96 -22.24 -7.47
CA PRO A 212 15.46 -23.10 -6.41
C PRO A 212 15.93 -22.24 -5.23
N PRO A 213 15.77 -22.72 -3.99
CA PRO A 213 16.18 -21.96 -2.81
C PRO A 213 17.70 -21.68 -2.87
N ASN A 214 18.06 -20.40 -2.99
CA ASN A 214 19.45 -19.97 -2.95
C ASN A 214 19.97 -20.02 -1.52
N HIS A 215 20.81 -20.99 -1.20
CA HIS A 215 21.47 -21.11 0.11
C HIS A 215 22.32 -19.88 0.50
N HIS A 216 22.65 -19.00 -0.44
CA HIS A 216 23.49 -17.81 -0.22
C HIS A 216 22.69 -16.52 0.02
N SER A 217 21.36 -16.53 -0.14
CA SER A 217 20.54 -15.30 -0.06
C SER A 217 19.85 -15.09 1.27
N ASN A 218 20.05 -15.96 2.26
CA ASN A 218 19.41 -15.87 3.56
C ASN A 218 20.44 -15.61 4.67
N PRO A 219 20.84 -14.32 4.92
CA PRO A 219 21.79 -14.00 6.00
C PRO A 219 21.24 -14.26 7.40
N SER A 220 19.95 -14.54 7.55
CA SER A 220 19.28 -14.69 8.85
C SER A 220 19.06 -16.13 9.30
N GLY A 221 19.57 -17.17 8.60
CA GLY A 221 19.59 -18.55 9.10
C GLY A 221 18.24 -19.16 9.54
N LEU A 222 17.12 -18.48 9.33
CA LEU A 222 15.79 -18.90 9.78
C LEU A 222 14.98 -19.51 8.61
N GLY A 223 15.43 -20.62 8.06
CA GLY A 223 14.69 -21.24 6.97
C GLY A 223 15.41 -22.43 6.39
N ASP A 224 15.80 -23.39 7.21
CA ASP A 224 16.07 -24.73 6.72
C ASP A 224 14.76 -25.33 6.18
N LEU A 225 14.52 -25.10 4.87
CA LEU A 225 13.65 -26.01 4.14
C LEU A 225 14.34 -27.38 4.16
N PRO A 226 13.60 -28.47 4.44
CA PRO A 226 14.19 -29.80 4.38
C PRO A 226 14.84 -30.00 3.02
N PRO A 227 16.03 -30.61 2.95
CA PRO A 227 16.71 -30.90 1.69
C PRO A 227 15.77 -31.71 0.78
N GLY A 228 15.36 -31.14 -0.35
CA GLY A 228 14.43 -31.74 -1.30
C GLY A 228 13.05 -31.11 -1.41
N GLY A 229 12.69 -30.11 -0.58
CA GLY A 229 11.44 -29.38 -0.70
C GLY A 229 11.52 -28.28 -1.78
N SER A 230 11.28 -28.62 -3.03
CA SER A 230 10.94 -27.58 -4.02
C SER A 230 9.58 -26.99 -3.63
N ARG A 231 9.46 -25.66 -3.60
CA ARG A 231 8.13 -25.05 -3.50
C ARG A 231 7.32 -25.53 -4.68
N GLN A 232 6.15 -26.13 -4.42
CA GLN A 232 5.23 -26.48 -5.50
C GLN A 232 4.82 -25.20 -6.20
N GLY A 233 4.91 -25.18 -7.52
CA GLY A 233 4.45 -24.06 -8.33
C GLY A 233 2.93 -23.84 -8.15
N ALA A 234 2.48 -22.61 -8.39
CA ALA A 234 1.06 -22.26 -8.32
C ALA A 234 0.68 -21.45 -9.57
N VAL A 235 -0.44 -21.79 -10.19
CA VAL A 235 -1.06 -21.00 -11.26
C VAL A 235 -2.13 -20.12 -10.62
N THR A 236 -1.89 -18.81 -10.55
CA THR A 236 -2.75 -17.86 -9.85
C THR A 236 -3.72 -17.12 -10.80
N LEU A 237 -4.04 -17.72 -11.95
CA LEU A 237 -5.09 -17.21 -12.84
C LEU A 237 -6.49 -17.53 -12.28
N PRO A 238 -7.51 -16.75 -12.66
CA PRO A 238 -8.90 -17.05 -12.32
C PRO A 238 -9.35 -18.39 -12.91
N LEU A 239 -9.98 -19.22 -12.08
CA LEU A 239 -10.39 -20.58 -12.48
C LEU A 239 -11.45 -20.60 -13.57
N ASP A 240 -12.39 -19.63 -13.56
CA ASP A 240 -13.39 -19.47 -14.62
C ASP A 240 -12.74 -19.18 -15.97
N VAL A 241 -11.77 -18.26 -16.00
CA VAL A 241 -11.03 -17.91 -17.23
C VAL A 241 -10.18 -19.08 -17.72
N MET A 242 -9.54 -19.81 -16.80
CA MET A 242 -8.79 -21.00 -17.14
C MET A 242 -9.68 -22.11 -17.72
N ALA A 243 -10.85 -22.32 -17.12
CA ALA A 243 -11.82 -23.31 -17.61
C ALA A 243 -12.37 -22.95 -18.99
N GLU A 244 -12.68 -21.67 -19.23
CA GLU A 244 -13.15 -21.19 -20.54
C GLU A 244 -12.10 -21.37 -21.63
N ALA A 245 -10.83 -21.09 -21.31
CA ALA A 245 -9.70 -21.24 -22.23
C ALA A 245 -9.17 -22.68 -22.33
N GLY A 246 -9.70 -23.62 -21.54
CA GLY A 246 -9.24 -25.03 -21.52
C GLY A 246 -7.87 -25.25 -20.88
N VAL A 247 -7.39 -24.31 -20.05
CA VAL A 247 -6.08 -24.38 -19.40
C VAL A 247 -6.11 -25.35 -18.22
N ARG A 248 -5.13 -26.22 -18.15
CA ARG A 248 -4.88 -27.13 -17.02
C ARG A 248 -3.57 -26.79 -16.34
N ASP A 249 -3.56 -26.72 -15.02
CA ASP A 249 -2.35 -26.45 -14.23
C ASP A 249 -1.20 -27.38 -14.59
N GLU A 250 -1.50 -28.68 -14.74
CA GLU A 250 -0.50 -29.69 -15.10
C GLU A 250 0.20 -29.40 -16.42
N ASP A 251 -0.56 -28.89 -17.42
CA ASP A 251 -0.01 -28.54 -18.72
C ASP A 251 0.85 -27.28 -18.62
N VAL A 252 0.47 -26.31 -17.77
CA VAL A 252 1.31 -25.13 -17.48
C VAL A 252 2.64 -25.57 -16.85
N PHE A 253 2.63 -26.47 -15.87
CA PHE A 253 3.86 -26.94 -15.23
C PHE A 253 4.74 -27.76 -16.16
N ARG A 254 4.16 -28.47 -17.12
CA ARG A 254 4.88 -29.32 -18.07
C ARG A 254 5.39 -28.56 -19.29
N LEU A 255 4.58 -27.68 -19.86
CA LEU A 255 4.81 -27.01 -21.15
C LEU A 255 5.15 -25.53 -21.01
N GLY A 256 5.02 -24.96 -19.80
CA GLY A 256 5.26 -23.54 -19.57
C GLY A 256 4.33 -22.65 -20.36
N GLY A 257 4.89 -21.65 -21.04
CA GLY A 257 4.15 -20.71 -21.87
C GLY A 257 3.52 -21.29 -23.13
N GLU A 258 3.83 -22.54 -23.47
CA GLU A 258 3.28 -23.26 -24.63
C GLU A 258 2.07 -24.14 -24.27
N ALA A 259 1.60 -24.08 -23.00
CA ALA A 259 0.38 -24.75 -22.59
C ALA A 259 -0.81 -24.23 -23.39
N GLU A 260 -1.64 -25.15 -23.90
CA GLU A 260 -2.82 -24.82 -24.71
C GLU A 260 -3.78 -23.93 -23.91
N GLY A 261 -4.33 -22.91 -24.54
CA GLY A 261 -5.26 -21.95 -23.93
C GLY A 261 -4.61 -20.93 -22.96
N LEU A 262 -3.37 -21.12 -22.48
CA LEU A 262 -2.75 -20.23 -21.50
C LEU A 262 -2.64 -18.79 -22.02
N ARG A 263 -2.29 -18.61 -23.28
CA ARG A 263 -2.19 -17.28 -23.91
C ARG A 263 -3.53 -16.57 -23.95
N ASP A 264 -4.59 -17.31 -24.23
CA ASP A 264 -5.97 -16.77 -24.28
C ASP A 264 -6.47 -16.40 -22.88
N ALA A 265 -6.21 -17.23 -21.87
CA ALA A 265 -6.52 -16.93 -20.49
C ALA A 265 -5.77 -15.68 -20.00
N VAL A 266 -4.47 -15.58 -20.27
CA VAL A 266 -3.65 -14.39 -19.93
C VAL A 266 -4.15 -13.16 -20.67
N PHE A 267 -4.53 -13.28 -21.95
CA PHE A 267 -5.07 -12.19 -22.75
C PHE A 267 -6.39 -11.67 -22.18
N THR A 268 -7.31 -12.56 -21.81
CA THR A 268 -8.59 -12.18 -21.18
C THR A 268 -8.37 -11.37 -19.89
N VAL A 269 -7.50 -11.88 -19.00
CA VAL A 269 -7.19 -11.18 -17.75
C VAL A 269 -6.47 -9.85 -18.02
N ALA A 270 -5.56 -9.80 -18.99
CA ALA A 270 -4.85 -8.57 -19.36
C ALA A 270 -5.78 -7.52 -19.99
N THR A 271 -6.74 -7.96 -20.80
CA THR A 271 -7.78 -7.09 -21.38
C THR A 271 -8.59 -6.42 -20.27
N ARG A 272 -9.01 -7.18 -19.25
CA ARG A 272 -9.72 -6.61 -18.11
C ARG A 272 -8.92 -5.53 -17.36
N ALA A 273 -7.61 -5.75 -17.17
CA ALA A 273 -6.73 -4.72 -16.60
C ALA A 273 -6.66 -3.47 -17.48
N ASN A 274 -6.60 -3.66 -18.81
CA ASN A 274 -6.56 -2.56 -19.76
C ASN A 274 -7.87 -1.76 -19.79
N ASP A 275 -9.03 -2.43 -19.65
CA ASP A 275 -10.34 -1.77 -19.59
C ASP A 275 -10.43 -0.80 -18.42
N HIS A 276 -10.00 -1.22 -17.23
CA HIS A 276 -9.89 -0.34 -16.09
C HIS A 276 -8.97 0.87 -16.36
N LEU A 277 -7.85 0.66 -17.04
CA LEU A 277 -6.92 1.75 -17.35
C LEU A 277 -7.51 2.72 -18.39
N ILE A 278 -8.27 2.22 -19.38
CA ILE A 278 -9.00 3.04 -20.34
C ILE A 278 -10.02 3.90 -19.61
N THR A 279 -10.84 3.30 -18.75
CA THR A 279 -11.84 4.01 -17.94
C THR A 279 -11.20 5.12 -17.11
N ALA A 280 -10.11 4.83 -16.38
CA ALA A 280 -9.41 5.85 -15.60
C ALA A 280 -8.91 7.02 -16.47
N ARG A 281 -8.40 6.73 -17.67
CA ARG A 281 -7.95 7.77 -18.61
C ARG A 281 -9.08 8.61 -19.16
N GLU A 282 -10.23 8.01 -19.42
CA GLU A 282 -11.44 8.73 -19.88
C GLU A 282 -11.96 9.65 -18.79
N MET A 283 -12.07 9.16 -17.56
CA MET A 283 -12.46 9.97 -16.42
C MET A 283 -11.54 11.18 -16.24
N LEU A 284 -10.22 10.99 -16.33
CA LEU A 284 -9.24 12.09 -16.25
C LEU A 284 -9.41 13.09 -17.38
N ARG A 285 -9.64 12.64 -18.63
CA ARG A 285 -9.89 13.52 -19.77
C ARG A 285 -11.18 14.32 -19.62
N ASN A 286 -12.23 13.69 -19.11
CA ASN A 286 -13.52 14.35 -18.87
C ASN A 286 -13.37 15.48 -17.85
N ILE A 287 -12.68 15.21 -16.73
CA ILE A 287 -12.37 16.25 -15.72
C ILE A 287 -11.57 17.40 -16.33
N GLN A 288 -10.51 17.11 -17.08
CA GLN A 288 -9.68 18.14 -17.74
C GLN A 288 -10.49 18.96 -18.76
N ALA A 289 -11.52 18.37 -19.37
CA ALA A 289 -12.41 19.05 -20.30
C ALA A 289 -13.59 19.79 -19.61
N GLY A 290 -13.66 19.80 -18.28
CA GLY A 290 -14.78 20.37 -17.53
C GLY A 290 -16.11 19.62 -17.71
N LYS A 291 -16.03 18.32 -18.06
CA LYS A 291 -17.17 17.43 -18.20
C LYS A 291 -17.37 16.60 -16.93
N ASP A 292 -18.55 15.98 -16.82
CA ASP A 292 -18.77 14.97 -15.78
C ASP A 292 -17.70 13.87 -15.88
N ALA A 293 -17.19 13.47 -14.74
CA ALA A 293 -16.19 12.40 -14.63
C ALA A 293 -16.80 10.99 -14.84
N GLY A 294 -18.10 10.88 -15.10
CA GLY A 294 -18.79 9.62 -15.43
C GLY A 294 -18.13 8.90 -16.61
N HIS A 295 -18.30 7.60 -16.66
CA HIS A 295 -17.87 6.75 -17.79
C HIS A 295 -19.07 5.95 -18.33
N ASP A 296 -19.07 5.73 -19.64
CA ASP A 296 -20.18 5.04 -20.34
C ASP A 296 -20.09 3.50 -20.23
N PHE A 297 -19.03 2.95 -19.62
CA PHE A 297 -18.84 1.51 -19.49
C PHE A 297 -19.30 1.00 -18.14
N GLU A 298 -20.47 0.36 -18.11
CA GLU A 298 -20.87 -0.50 -17.01
C GLU A 298 -20.02 -1.78 -17.04
N HIS A 299 -19.23 -2.00 -16.01
CA HIS A 299 -18.54 -3.27 -15.82
C HIS A 299 -19.57 -4.33 -15.42
N GLN A 300 -19.70 -5.41 -16.20
CA GLN A 300 -20.55 -6.55 -15.83
C GLN A 300 -20.14 -7.06 -14.44
N GLY A 301 -21.02 -6.91 -13.46
CA GLY A 301 -20.83 -7.35 -12.08
C GLY A 301 -20.72 -6.24 -11.03
N GLU A 302 -20.70 -4.96 -11.39
CA GLU A 302 -20.88 -3.87 -10.42
C GLU A 302 -22.38 -3.63 -10.23
N GLU A 303 -23.01 -4.35 -9.30
CA GLU A 303 -24.37 -4.05 -8.84
C GLU A 303 -24.36 -2.71 -8.11
N GLY A 304 -25.04 -1.73 -8.72
CA GLY A 304 -25.66 -0.61 -8.00
C GLY A 304 -24.74 0.50 -7.51
N HIS A 305 -24.24 1.34 -8.42
CA HIS A 305 -24.16 2.75 -8.08
C HIS A 305 -25.59 3.31 -8.16
N GLU A 306 -26.29 3.39 -7.02
CA GLU A 306 -27.51 4.18 -6.91
C GLU A 306 -27.18 5.59 -7.40
N MET A 307 -27.76 5.95 -8.52
CA MET A 307 -27.77 7.30 -9.07
C MET A 307 -28.40 8.21 -8.02
N HIS A 308 -27.59 8.81 -7.18
CA HIS A 308 -28.05 9.95 -6.39
C HIS A 308 -28.33 11.09 -7.36
N GLU A 309 -29.60 11.43 -7.47
CA GLU A 309 -30.12 12.54 -8.23
C GLU A 309 -29.54 13.85 -7.66
N TYR A 310 -28.46 14.33 -8.26
CA TYR A 310 -27.82 15.59 -7.89
C TYR A 310 -28.53 16.76 -8.57
N GLY A 311 -29.39 17.41 -7.83
CA GLY A 311 -29.77 18.80 -8.13
C GLY A 311 -28.56 19.71 -7.87
N ASP A 312 -28.02 20.34 -8.91
CA ASP A 312 -26.87 21.28 -8.98
C ASP A 312 -25.59 20.67 -9.61
N HIS A 313 -25.74 19.98 -10.73
CA HIS A 313 -24.63 19.36 -11.47
C HIS A 313 -23.50 20.34 -11.85
N GLU A 314 -23.81 21.57 -12.21
CA GLU A 314 -22.81 22.54 -12.70
C GLU A 314 -21.86 23.02 -11.59
N LYS A 315 -22.36 23.23 -10.36
CA LYS A 315 -21.52 23.62 -9.21
C LYS A 315 -20.71 22.47 -8.64
N ALA A 316 -21.24 21.24 -8.69
CA ALA A 316 -20.54 20.04 -8.24
C ALA A 316 -19.37 19.68 -9.16
N VAL A 317 -19.55 19.83 -10.48
CA VAL A 317 -18.50 19.61 -11.49
C VAL A 317 -17.39 20.63 -11.32
N THR A 318 -17.71 21.91 -11.13
CA THR A 318 -16.70 22.97 -10.94
C THR A 318 -15.88 22.76 -9.65
N ALA A 319 -16.53 22.38 -8.55
CA ALA A 319 -15.85 22.12 -7.29
C ALA A 319 -14.96 20.87 -7.36
N ALA A 320 -15.42 19.80 -7.99
CA ALA A 320 -14.63 18.58 -8.20
C ALA A 320 -13.44 18.83 -9.12
N GLN A 321 -13.62 19.64 -10.17
CA GLN A 321 -12.55 20.03 -11.09
C GLN A 321 -11.47 20.85 -10.37
N GLU A 322 -11.86 21.89 -9.61
CA GLU A 322 -10.90 22.70 -8.84
C GLU A 322 -10.13 21.88 -7.80
N GLU A 323 -10.80 20.90 -7.19
CA GLU A 323 -10.19 20.03 -6.18
C GLU A 323 -9.18 19.07 -6.82
N VAL A 324 -9.53 18.47 -7.97
CA VAL A 324 -8.65 17.59 -8.73
C VAL A 324 -7.49 18.38 -9.33
N GLU A 325 -7.71 19.55 -9.91
CA GLU A 325 -6.65 20.41 -10.43
C GLU A 325 -5.70 20.87 -9.33
N ARG A 326 -6.22 21.23 -8.15
CA ARG A 326 -5.43 21.58 -6.97
C ARG A 326 -4.61 20.39 -6.47
N GLY A 327 -5.21 19.18 -6.45
CA GLY A 327 -4.53 17.94 -6.06
C GLY A 327 -3.48 17.51 -7.07
N PHE A 328 -3.78 17.54 -8.36
CA PHE A 328 -2.85 17.19 -9.43
C PHE A 328 -1.85 18.30 -9.75
N GLY A 329 -2.21 19.58 -9.57
CA GLY A 329 -1.25 20.70 -9.66
C GLY A 329 -0.14 20.61 -8.61
N VAL A 330 -0.39 19.95 -7.50
CA VAL A 330 0.63 19.63 -6.49
C VAL A 330 1.52 18.43 -6.91
N LEU A 331 1.03 17.57 -7.80
CA LEU A 331 1.74 16.38 -8.31
C LEU A 331 2.46 16.62 -9.63
N MET A 332 2.08 17.65 -10.37
CA MET A 332 2.69 18.05 -11.66
C MET A 332 3.54 19.29 -11.42
N PRO A 333 4.88 19.18 -11.41
CA PRO A 333 5.71 20.37 -11.50
C PRO A 333 5.44 21.08 -12.82
N ALA A 334 5.29 22.41 -12.75
CA ALA A 334 5.12 23.28 -13.90
C ALA A 334 6.29 23.18 -14.88
#